data_998ad018e8381dcb89b06cf9047dd2b3
#
_entry.id   998ad018e8381dcb89b06cf9047dd2b3
#
_cell.length_a   1.000
_cell.length_b   1.000
_cell.length_c   1.000
_cell.angle_alpha   90.00
_cell.angle_beta   90.00
_cell.angle_gamma   90.00
#
_symmetry.space_group_name_H-M   'P 1'
#
loop_
_entity.id
_entity.type
_entity.pdbx_description
1 polymer ?
#
loop_
_entity_poly.entity_id
_entity_poly.type
_entity_poly.pdbx_seq_one_letter_code
_entity_poly.pdbx_strand_id
1 'polypeptide(L)'
;MKKVFITLMAFVLAITANAQSYNVGTSSTTTDYLGNQTTTHRDRYGNRTGTSTSSTDYLGNTTTTHRDSYGNTIGTSTTSTDYMGNTTTVHRDRYGNRTGTDRSNTDYMGNTHTTYSDSYGNSRGSSTTSTDYLGNTTTNYKDQYGNSRGTSTSSTDYLGNRNTQQRSNDSNTTIWSW
;
A
#
# COMPACT_ATOMS: atom_id res chain seq x y z
N MET A 1 21.26 2.46 -14.52
CA MET A 1 20.03 3.16 -14.14
C MET A 1 19.28 2.25 -13.19
N LYS A 2 19.26 2.59 -11.89
CA LYS A 2 18.51 1.83 -10.86
C LYS A 2 17.04 2.16 -11.02
N LYS A 3 16.25 1.20 -11.50
CA LYS A 3 14.79 1.32 -11.49
C LYS A 3 14.32 1.26 -10.04
N VAL A 4 13.89 2.39 -9.49
CA VAL A 4 13.24 2.45 -8.19
C VAL A 4 11.83 1.92 -8.39
N PHE A 5 11.59 0.65 -8.07
CA PHE A 5 10.26 0.09 -7.98
C PHE A 5 9.62 0.61 -6.69
N ILE A 6 8.79 1.65 -6.82
CA ILE A 6 7.92 2.07 -5.74
C ILE A 6 6.69 1.17 -5.81
N THR A 7 6.77 -0.02 -5.21
CA THR A 7 5.58 -0.81 -4.95
C THR A 7 4.92 -0.22 -3.71
N LEU A 8 4.07 0.79 -3.91
CA LEU A 8 3.25 1.33 -2.85
C LEU A 8 2.08 0.36 -2.62
N MET A 9 2.30 -0.61 -1.79
CA MET A 9 1.23 -1.46 -1.30
C MET A 9 0.77 -0.96 0.05
N ALA A 10 -0.22 -0.10 0.04
CA ALA A 10 -0.95 0.28 1.25
C ALA A 10 -2.03 -0.78 1.53
N PHE A 11 -1.63 -1.90 2.12
CA PHE A 11 -2.58 -2.80 2.76
C PHE A 11 -2.81 -2.31 4.19
N VAL A 12 -3.97 -1.78 4.46
CA VAL A 12 -4.37 -1.36 5.79
C VAL A 12 -5.43 -2.30 6.31
N LEU A 13 -5.08 -3.10 7.30
CA LEU A 13 -6.04 -3.86 8.06
C LEU A 13 -6.77 -2.93 9.04
N ALA A 14 -8.10 -2.91 8.99
CA ALA A 14 -8.95 -2.06 9.82
C ALA A 14 -8.87 -2.41 11.30
N ILE A 15 -8.70 -1.39 12.14
CA ILE A 15 -9.02 -1.45 13.57
C ILE A 15 -9.79 -0.19 13.95
N THR A 16 -10.99 -0.36 14.48
CA THR A 16 -11.87 0.70 14.99
C THR A 16 -11.37 1.25 16.31
N ALA A 17 -11.15 2.56 16.44
CA ALA A 17 -11.06 3.26 17.73
C ALA A 17 -11.07 4.80 17.61
N ASN A 18 -11.62 5.46 18.62
CA ASN A 18 -12.00 6.85 18.78
C ASN A 18 -10.94 7.94 18.63
N ALA A 19 -11.41 9.06 18.16
CA ALA A 19 -10.81 10.37 17.83
C ALA A 19 -9.57 10.84 18.59
N GLN A 20 -8.46 10.84 17.89
CA GLN A 20 -7.23 11.64 17.94
C GLN A 20 -6.32 11.04 16.85
N SER A 21 -5.40 11.80 16.23
CA SER A 21 -4.49 11.26 15.20
C SER A 21 -3.72 10.04 15.76
N TYR A 22 -4.27 8.85 15.61
CA TYR A 22 -3.72 7.63 16.19
C TYR A 22 -2.81 6.91 15.20
N ASN A 23 -1.69 6.41 15.71
CA ASN A 23 -0.95 5.36 15.05
C ASN A 23 -1.89 4.14 14.93
N VAL A 24 -2.33 3.82 13.72
CA VAL A 24 -3.24 2.69 13.46
C VAL A 24 -2.48 1.41 13.20
N GLY A 25 -1.15 1.48 12.97
CA GLY A 25 -0.31 0.33 12.78
C GLY A 25 1.05 0.65 12.18
N THR A 26 1.87 -0.37 12.06
CA THR A 26 3.19 -0.34 11.44
C THR A 26 3.33 -1.47 10.45
N SER A 27 4.18 -1.29 9.44
CA SER A 27 4.57 -2.36 8.52
C SER A 27 6.08 -2.36 8.35
N SER A 28 6.66 -3.56 8.32
CA SER A 28 8.08 -3.78 8.03
C SER A 28 8.21 -4.66 6.82
N THR A 29 9.00 -4.25 5.84
CA THR A 29 9.25 -4.99 4.59
C THR A 29 10.71 -5.42 4.53
N THR A 30 10.92 -6.69 4.22
CA THR A 30 12.24 -7.27 3.92
C THR A 30 12.24 -7.77 2.49
N THR A 31 13.41 -7.74 1.85
CA THR A 31 13.59 -8.23 0.47
C THR A 31 14.61 -9.35 0.48
N ASP A 32 14.28 -10.49 -0.16
CA ASP A 32 15.19 -11.61 -0.31
C ASP A 32 16.18 -11.40 -1.47
N TYR A 33 17.11 -12.33 -1.64
CA TYR A 33 18.14 -12.27 -2.68
C TYR A 33 17.58 -12.42 -4.12
N LEU A 34 16.35 -12.92 -4.28
CA LEU A 34 15.63 -13.00 -5.56
C LEU A 34 14.81 -11.75 -5.86
N GLY A 35 14.78 -10.78 -4.92
CA GLY A 35 14.00 -9.55 -5.05
C GLY A 35 12.54 -9.69 -4.59
N ASN A 36 12.13 -10.85 -4.06
CA ASN A 36 10.79 -10.98 -3.49
C ASN A 36 10.71 -10.21 -2.17
N GLN A 37 9.57 -9.61 -1.92
CA GLN A 37 9.35 -8.81 -0.72
C GLN A 37 8.38 -9.51 0.21
N THR A 38 8.68 -9.46 1.51
CA THR A 38 7.76 -9.87 2.56
C THR A 38 7.50 -8.69 3.49
N THR A 39 6.25 -8.26 3.57
CA THR A 39 5.79 -7.20 4.45
C THR A 39 5.00 -7.81 5.60
N THR A 40 5.40 -7.51 6.83
CA THR A 40 4.68 -7.87 8.05
C THR A 40 3.89 -6.66 8.53
N HIS A 41 2.58 -6.82 8.72
CA HIS A 41 1.68 -5.80 9.21
C HIS A 41 1.40 -6.01 10.70
N ARG A 42 1.41 -4.93 11.48
CA ARG A 42 1.16 -4.95 12.93
C ARG A 42 0.17 -3.86 13.29
N ASP A 43 -0.64 -4.14 14.31
CA ASP A 43 -1.52 -3.14 14.91
C ASP A 43 -0.72 -2.12 15.75
N ARG A 44 -1.43 -1.15 16.34
CA ARG A 44 -0.83 -0.13 17.22
C ARG A 44 -0.18 -0.70 18.48
N TYR A 45 -0.54 -1.93 18.87
CA TYR A 45 0.00 -2.63 20.03
C TYR A 45 1.19 -3.54 19.68
N GLY A 46 1.56 -3.62 18.38
CA GLY A 46 2.65 -4.45 17.89
C GLY A 46 2.25 -5.89 17.55
N ASN A 47 0.97 -6.29 17.72
CA ASN A 47 0.51 -7.62 17.34
C ASN A 47 0.49 -7.74 15.82
N ARG A 48 0.93 -8.90 15.30
CA ARG A 48 0.87 -9.18 13.86
C ARG A 48 -0.58 -9.32 13.41
N THR A 49 -0.98 -8.54 12.44
CA THR A 49 -2.31 -8.57 11.83
C THR A 49 -2.34 -9.33 10.51
N GLY A 50 -1.18 -9.46 9.85
CA GLY A 50 -1.06 -10.20 8.62
C GLY A 50 0.31 -10.08 7.97
N THR A 51 0.43 -10.68 6.79
CA THR A 51 1.62 -10.59 5.94
C THR A 51 1.22 -10.40 4.48
N SER A 52 2.11 -9.76 3.71
CA SER A 52 1.99 -9.66 2.26
C SER A 52 3.30 -10.13 1.63
N THR A 53 3.23 -11.05 0.69
CA THR A 53 4.41 -11.51 -0.07
C THR A 53 4.26 -11.12 -1.52
N SER A 54 5.28 -10.48 -2.10
CA SER A 54 5.28 -9.99 -3.47
C SER A 54 6.40 -10.64 -4.26
N SER A 55 6.11 -11.02 -5.49
CA SER A 55 7.09 -11.47 -6.48
C SER A 55 6.84 -10.75 -7.80
N THR A 56 7.92 -10.52 -8.57
CA THR A 56 7.84 -9.85 -9.86
C THR A 56 8.24 -10.84 -10.95
N ASP A 57 7.43 -10.95 -12.00
CA ASP A 57 7.69 -11.81 -13.14
C ASP A 57 8.69 -11.15 -14.14
N TYR A 58 9.08 -11.89 -15.18
CA TYR A 58 10.00 -11.41 -16.20
C TYR A 58 9.44 -10.28 -17.08
N LEU A 59 8.11 -10.09 -17.09
CA LEU A 59 7.42 -8.97 -17.77
C LEU A 59 7.36 -7.72 -16.91
N GLY A 60 7.80 -7.80 -15.64
CA GLY A 60 7.75 -6.70 -14.68
C GLY A 60 6.42 -6.57 -13.94
N ASN A 61 5.49 -7.53 -14.10
CA ASN A 61 4.27 -7.55 -13.29
C ASN A 61 4.58 -8.07 -11.89
N THR A 62 4.04 -7.41 -10.89
CA THR A 62 4.20 -7.82 -9.48
C THR A 62 2.91 -8.43 -8.98
N THR A 63 2.99 -9.67 -8.50
CA THR A 63 1.88 -10.33 -7.80
C THR A 63 2.14 -10.35 -6.31
N THR A 64 1.18 -9.89 -5.54
CA THR A 64 1.22 -9.89 -4.08
C THR A 64 0.11 -10.74 -3.52
N THR A 65 0.46 -11.66 -2.61
CA THR A 65 -0.49 -12.48 -1.85
C THR A 65 -0.62 -11.90 -0.44
N HIS A 66 -1.86 -11.64 -0.01
CA HIS A 66 -2.20 -11.13 1.31
C HIS A 66 -2.69 -12.25 2.19
N ARG A 67 -2.18 -12.29 3.44
CA ARG A 67 -2.54 -13.30 4.42
C ARG A 67 -2.92 -12.65 5.74
N ASP A 68 -3.87 -13.25 6.46
CA ASP A 68 -4.25 -12.85 7.81
C ASP A 68 -3.16 -13.21 8.84
N SER A 69 -3.43 -12.92 10.12
CA SER A 69 -2.54 -13.26 11.25
C SER A 69 -2.33 -14.78 11.43
N TYR A 70 -3.24 -15.59 10.94
CA TYR A 70 -3.18 -17.07 10.99
C TYR A 70 -2.48 -17.68 9.78
N GLY A 71 -2.16 -16.86 8.75
CA GLY A 71 -1.51 -17.31 7.51
C GLY A 71 -2.47 -17.71 6.40
N ASN A 72 -3.79 -17.58 6.57
CA ASN A 72 -4.76 -17.85 5.52
C ASN A 72 -4.72 -16.76 4.46
N THR A 73 -4.79 -17.14 3.20
CA THR A 73 -4.89 -16.16 2.10
C THR A 73 -6.23 -15.45 2.16
N ILE A 74 -6.20 -14.13 2.21
CA ILE A 74 -7.38 -13.25 2.20
C ILE A 74 -7.60 -12.58 0.84
N GLY A 75 -6.59 -12.55 -0.02
CA GLY A 75 -6.69 -11.98 -1.35
C GLY A 75 -5.35 -11.88 -2.07
N THR A 76 -5.40 -11.37 -3.29
CA THR A 76 -4.23 -11.11 -4.12
C THR A 76 -4.32 -9.75 -4.78
N SER A 77 -3.17 -9.16 -5.11
CA SER A 77 -3.07 -7.95 -5.92
C SER A 77 -2.08 -8.19 -7.05
N THR A 78 -2.43 -7.81 -8.27
CA THR A 78 -1.52 -7.88 -9.41
C THR A 78 -1.31 -6.48 -9.97
N THR A 79 -0.05 -6.04 -10.00
CA THR A 79 0.36 -4.73 -10.52
C THR A 79 1.06 -4.92 -11.85
N SER A 80 0.63 -4.17 -12.85
CA SER A 80 1.29 -4.03 -14.14
C SER A 80 1.72 -2.59 -14.38
N THR A 81 2.80 -2.40 -15.12
CA THR A 81 3.33 -1.07 -15.47
C THR A 81 3.30 -0.92 -16.99
N ASP A 82 2.73 0.20 -17.47
CA ASP A 82 2.75 0.50 -18.90
C ASP A 82 4.10 1.13 -19.34
N TYR A 83 4.23 1.37 -20.64
CA TYR A 83 5.45 1.95 -21.23
C TYR A 83 5.71 3.40 -20.79
N MET A 84 4.71 4.11 -20.29
CA MET A 84 4.83 5.46 -19.74
C MET A 84 5.22 5.46 -18.25
N GLY A 85 5.28 4.27 -17.62
CA GLY A 85 5.58 4.13 -16.19
C GLY A 85 4.35 4.24 -15.29
N ASN A 86 3.12 4.36 -15.84
CA ASN A 86 1.92 4.31 -15.04
C ASN A 86 1.65 2.87 -14.57
N THR A 87 1.15 2.71 -13.37
CA THR A 87 0.83 1.39 -12.84
C THR A 87 -0.68 1.19 -12.70
N THR A 88 -1.10 -0.04 -12.92
CA THR A 88 -2.47 -0.49 -12.62
C THR A 88 -2.38 -1.71 -11.71
N THR A 89 -3.01 -1.64 -10.54
CA THR A 89 -3.11 -2.76 -9.59
C THR A 89 -4.56 -3.23 -9.52
N VAL A 90 -4.77 -4.51 -9.78
CA VAL A 90 -6.07 -5.17 -9.64
C VAL A 90 -6.08 -5.98 -8.36
N HIS A 91 -7.05 -5.72 -7.48
CA HIS A 91 -7.26 -6.43 -6.23
C HIS A 91 -8.33 -7.51 -6.39
N ARG A 92 -8.07 -8.67 -5.77
CA ARG A 92 -8.99 -9.81 -5.78
C ARG A 92 -9.13 -10.37 -4.37
N ASP A 93 -10.31 -10.86 -4.06
CA ASP A 93 -10.56 -11.60 -2.82
C ASP A 93 -9.91 -13.02 -2.88
N ARG A 94 -10.06 -13.78 -1.81
CA ARG A 94 -9.55 -15.15 -1.73
C ARG A 94 -10.19 -16.11 -2.75
N TYR A 95 -11.33 -15.75 -3.33
CA TYR A 95 -12.04 -16.54 -4.33
C TYR A 95 -11.69 -16.12 -5.77
N GLY A 96 -10.84 -15.08 -5.93
CA GLY A 96 -10.43 -14.55 -7.21
C GLY A 96 -11.33 -13.46 -7.79
N ASN A 97 -12.43 -13.09 -7.11
CA ASN A 97 -13.31 -12.02 -7.57
C ASN A 97 -12.60 -10.66 -7.43
N ARG A 98 -12.75 -9.81 -8.44
CA ARG A 98 -12.20 -8.45 -8.39
C ARG A 98 -12.93 -7.63 -7.32
N THR A 99 -12.17 -7.03 -6.41
CA THR A 99 -12.69 -6.16 -5.35
C THR A 99 -12.44 -4.68 -5.64
N GLY A 100 -11.40 -4.37 -6.43
CA GLY A 100 -11.06 -3.01 -6.77
C GLY A 100 -9.92 -2.89 -7.76
N THR A 101 -9.58 -1.64 -8.09
CA THR A 101 -8.46 -1.32 -8.98
C THR A 101 -7.85 0.02 -8.54
N ASP A 102 -6.52 0.05 -8.48
CA ASP A 102 -5.75 1.28 -8.26
C ASP A 102 -5.02 1.64 -9.55
N ARG A 103 -4.98 2.93 -9.85
CA ARG A 103 -4.17 3.47 -10.95
C ARG A 103 -3.27 4.56 -10.43
N SER A 104 -1.96 4.44 -10.73
CA SER A 104 -0.97 5.42 -10.30
C SER A 104 -0.20 5.97 -11.49
N ASN A 105 0.11 7.25 -11.41
CA ASN A 105 1.03 7.93 -12.31
C ASN A 105 1.99 8.80 -11.49
N THR A 106 3.19 8.99 -12.02
CA THR A 106 4.19 9.85 -11.39
C THR A 106 4.33 11.14 -12.19
N ASP A 107 4.24 12.28 -11.51
CA ASP A 107 4.41 13.59 -12.13
C ASP A 107 5.91 13.93 -12.34
N TYR A 108 6.18 15.06 -13.03
CA TYR A 108 7.53 15.53 -13.33
C TYR A 108 8.34 15.91 -12.07
N MET A 109 7.68 16.14 -10.93
CA MET A 109 8.31 16.43 -9.63
C MET A 109 8.65 15.15 -8.86
N GLY A 110 8.26 13.97 -9.39
CA GLY A 110 8.47 12.68 -8.74
C GLY A 110 7.38 12.28 -7.74
N ASN A 111 6.28 13.05 -7.64
CA ASN A 111 5.14 12.65 -6.81
C ASN A 111 4.31 11.59 -7.52
N THR A 112 3.88 10.57 -6.80
CA THR A 112 3.00 9.54 -7.32
C THR A 112 1.56 9.83 -6.89
N HIS A 113 0.67 9.96 -7.87
CA HIS A 113 -0.77 10.12 -7.67
C HIS A 113 -1.46 8.79 -7.92
N THR A 114 -2.25 8.33 -6.96
CA THR A 114 -3.00 7.07 -7.05
C THR A 114 -4.49 7.34 -6.89
N THR A 115 -5.30 6.76 -7.79
CA THR A 115 -6.77 6.75 -7.70
C THR A 115 -7.23 5.34 -7.37
N TYR A 116 -8.13 5.21 -6.41
CA TYR A 116 -8.72 3.96 -5.96
C TYR A 116 -10.15 3.82 -6.47
N SER A 117 -10.48 2.64 -6.99
CA SER A 117 -11.83 2.35 -7.50
C SER A 117 -12.33 1.01 -6.94
N ASP A 118 -13.65 0.89 -6.75
CA ASP A 118 -14.29 -0.37 -6.39
C ASP A 118 -14.33 -1.36 -7.56
N SER A 119 -14.97 -2.52 -7.35
CA SER A 119 -15.16 -3.56 -8.38
C SER A 119 -16.00 -3.09 -9.57
N TYR A 120 -16.83 -2.06 -9.39
CA TYR A 120 -17.69 -1.48 -10.42
C TYR A 120 -17.04 -0.29 -11.14
N GLY A 121 -15.87 0.18 -10.65
CA GLY A 121 -15.14 1.33 -11.22
C GLY A 121 -15.50 2.69 -10.59
N ASN A 122 -16.34 2.73 -9.55
CA ASN A 122 -16.65 3.96 -8.84
C ASN A 122 -15.43 4.40 -8.01
N SER A 123 -15.15 5.71 -7.99
CA SER A 123 -14.06 6.25 -7.17
C SER A 123 -14.32 6.02 -5.68
N ARG A 124 -13.30 5.53 -4.97
CA ARG A 124 -13.28 5.40 -3.51
C ARG A 124 -12.37 6.43 -2.85
N GLY A 125 -11.54 7.11 -3.64
CA GLY A 125 -10.65 8.14 -3.16
C GLY A 125 -9.34 8.18 -3.93
N SER A 126 -8.35 8.88 -3.36
CA SER A 126 -7.03 9.06 -3.97
C SER A 126 -5.94 9.18 -2.93
N SER A 127 -4.70 9.03 -3.36
CA SER A 127 -3.54 9.42 -2.56
C SER A 127 -2.49 10.12 -3.39
N THR A 128 -1.64 10.90 -2.71
CA THR A 128 -0.45 11.49 -3.29
C THR A 128 0.75 11.12 -2.42
N THR A 129 1.75 10.52 -3.02
CA THR A 129 3.01 10.15 -2.37
C THR A 129 4.12 11.05 -2.87
N SER A 130 4.84 11.68 -1.95
CA SER A 130 6.07 12.41 -2.21
C SER A 130 7.27 11.70 -1.58
N THR A 131 8.43 11.83 -2.18
CA THR A 131 9.70 11.26 -1.69
C THR A 131 10.67 12.40 -1.40
N ASP A 132 11.26 12.40 -0.21
CA ASP A 132 12.28 13.37 0.16
C ASP A 132 13.67 12.97 -0.39
N TYR A 133 14.66 13.84 -0.22
CA TYR A 133 16.04 13.61 -0.68
C TYR A 133 16.75 12.45 0.03
N LEU A 134 16.25 12.00 1.19
CA LEU A 134 16.74 10.82 1.92
C LEU A 134 16.06 9.52 1.48
N GLY A 135 15.08 9.60 0.57
CA GLY A 135 14.30 8.45 0.11
C GLY A 135 13.13 8.07 1.02
N ASN A 136 12.83 8.88 2.05
CA ASN A 136 11.64 8.67 2.85
C ASN A 136 10.40 9.11 2.06
N THR A 137 9.31 8.40 2.21
CA THR A 137 8.06 8.73 1.52
C THR A 137 6.99 9.18 2.50
N THR A 138 6.20 10.16 2.05
CA THR A 138 4.98 10.59 2.74
C THR A 138 3.81 10.45 1.77
N THR A 139 2.79 9.70 2.18
CA THR A 139 1.55 9.51 1.42
C THR A 139 0.40 10.16 2.15
N ASN A 140 -0.32 11.04 1.46
CA ASN A 140 -1.55 11.68 1.94
C ASN A 140 -2.75 11.02 1.27
N TYR A 141 -3.72 10.56 2.04
CA TYR A 141 -4.93 9.89 1.57
C TYR A 141 -6.13 10.82 1.62
N LYS A 142 -6.97 10.74 0.59
CA LYS A 142 -8.23 11.48 0.47
C LYS A 142 -9.37 10.52 0.14
N ASP A 143 -10.57 10.82 0.64
CA ASP A 143 -11.80 10.11 0.25
C ASP A 143 -12.27 10.50 -1.16
N GLN A 144 -13.37 9.90 -1.61
CA GLN A 144 -13.99 10.19 -2.90
C GLN A 144 -14.47 11.65 -3.06
N TYR A 145 -14.62 12.37 -1.96
CA TYR A 145 -15.03 13.79 -1.93
C TYR A 145 -13.84 14.74 -1.80
N GLY A 146 -12.60 14.21 -1.68
CA GLY A 146 -11.36 14.99 -1.56
C GLY A 146 -10.98 15.36 -0.11
N ASN A 147 -11.73 14.92 0.91
CA ASN A 147 -11.40 15.18 2.31
C ASN A 147 -10.20 14.33 2.74
N SER A 148 -9.32 14.90 3.58
CA SER A 148 -8.17 14.17 4.11
C SER A 148 -8.61 13.05 5.06
N ARG A 149 -8.09 11.84 4.84
CA ARG A 149 -8.37 10.64 5.65
C ARG A 149 -7.21 10.24 6.56
N GLY A 150 -6.01 10.63 6.20
CA GLY A 150 -4.83 10.31 6.98
C GLY A 150 -3.54 10.36 6.18
N THR A 151 -2.46 9.95 6.83
CA THR A 151 -1.12 9.95 6.25
C THR A 151 -0.40 8.63 6.53
N SER A 152 0.54 8.29 5.64
CA SER A 152 1.49 7.20 5.85
C SER A 152 2.90 7.74 5.62
N THR A 153 3.82 7.46 6.52
CA THR A 153 5.23 7.81 6.36
C THR A 153 6.08 6.54 6.34
N SER A 154 7.01 6.44 5.40
CA SER A 154 7.93 5.31 5.32
C SER A 154 9.36 5.79 5.28
N SER A 155 10.24 5.05 5.95
CA SER A 155 11.70 5.21 5.86
C SER A 155 12.35 3.86 5.54
N THR A 156 13.49 3.90 4.88
CA THR A 156 14.28 2.71 4.55
C THR A 156 15.61 2.79 5.29
N ASP A 157 15.97 1.73 6.02
CA ASP A 157 17.26 1.65 6.70
C ASP A 157 18.40 1.30 5.73
N TYR A 158 19.64 1.32 6.24
CA TYR A 158 20.84 1.03 5.45
C TYR A 158 20.91 -0.44 4.95
N LEU A 159 20.12 -1.34 5.53
CA LEU A 159 19.98 -2.74 5.10
C LEU A 159 18.91 -2.92 4.02
N GLY A 160 18.19 -1.85 3.66
CA GLY A 160 17.10 -1.88 2.70
C GLY A 160 15.74 -2.30 3.30
N ASN A 161 15.63 -2.47 4.62
CA ASN A 161 14.35 -2.74 5.25
C ASN A 161 13.51 -1.47 5.33
N ARG A 162 12.25 -1.57 4.97
CA ARG A 162 11.32 -0.45 4.97
C ARG A 162 10.38 -0.51 6.15
N ASN A 163 10.34 0.56 6.93
CA ASN A 163 9.41 0.76 8.03
C ASN A 163 8.36 1.79 7.66
N THR A 164 7.09 1.48 7.88
CA THR A 164 5.97 2.36 7.55
C THR A 164 5.09 2.56 8.77
N GLN A 165 4.80 3.84 9.06
CA GLN A 165 3.85 4.26 10.10
C GLN A 165 2.64 4.90 9.44
N GLN A 166 1.45 4.58 9.91
CA GLN A 166 0.20 5.10 9.38
C GLN A 166 -0.59 5.83 10.46
N ARG A 167 -1.19 6.96 10.07
CA ARG A 167 -2.02 7.79 10.93
C ARG A 167 -3.33 8.10 10.24
N SER A 168 -4.45 7.91 10.93
CA SER A 168 -5.78 8.33 10.47
C SER A 168 -6.16 9.68 11.07
N ASN A 169 -6.85 10.51 10.31
CA ASN A 169 -7.41 11.78 10.79
C ASN A 169 -8.79 11.59 11.38
N ASP A 170 -9.38 10.38 11.27
CA ASP A 170 -10.73 10.11 11.74
C ASP A 170 -10.72 8.89 12.66
N SER A 171 -11.42 9.01 13.79
CA SER A 171 -11.46 8.01 14.86
C SER A 171 -12.13 6.71 14.47
N ASN A 172 -12.85 6.70 13.37
CA ASN A 172 -13.71 5.60 12.96
C ASN A 172 -13.42 5.08 11.55
N THR A 173 -12.27 5.42 10.97
CA THR A 173 -12.03 5.09 9.57
C THR A 173 -10.71 4.40 9.37
N THR A 174 -10.80 3.20 8.85
CA THR A 174 -9.78 2.51 8.09
C THR A 174 -9.29 3.42 6.96
N ILE A 175 -8.00 3.64 6.85
CA ILE A 175 -7.47 4.42 5.74
C ILE A 175 -7.81 3.71 4.42
N TRP A 176 -7.95 2.40 4.38
CA TRP A 176 -8.56 1.57 3.32
C TRP A 176 -8.61 0.11 3.79
N SER A 177 -9.76 -0.56 3.68
CA SER A 177 -9.88 -2.03 3.73
C SER A 177 -10.36 -2.53 2.36
N TRP A 178 -9.65 -3.46 1.84
CA TRP A 178 -10.04 -4.25 0.65
C TRP A 178 -10.51 -5.64 1.05
#